data_b27c97f8604e9c72d12de59190d0bcd5
#
_entry.id   b27c97f8604e9c72d12de59190d0bcd5
#
_cell.length_a   1.000
_cell.length_b   1.000
_cell.length_c   1.000
_cell.angle_alpha   90.00
_cell.angle_beta   90.00
_cell.angle_gamma   90.00
#
_symmetry.space_group_name_H-M   'P 1'
#
loop_
_entity.id
_entity.type
_entity.pdbx_description
1 polymer ?
#
loop_
_entity_poly.entity_id
_entity_poly.type
_entity_poly.pdbx_seq_one_letter_code
_entity_poly.pdbx_strand_id
1 'polypeptide(L)'
;MHDSPPVAQDIVERLKARNISVFNYHIPLDRVSPWSPGTNLAKALGVTPYEEFYEQNLVRMGLLCHTPFTTVTQFAQRVREVLGHEIRVYPYGDEQLIDGRIALMGGGASNPNIYAELREKGINLFLTGITWPEIPWVARNHAAAKEHGVTLVGGTHYSTEKFSPMEMVKFFEGLGLACEFIPETPRLQEL
;
A
#
# COMPACT_ATOMS: atom_id res chain seq x y z
N MET A 1 -15.81 8.70 -8.42
CA MET A 1 -15.93 8.70 -6.95
C MET A 1 -16.35 7.29 -6.56
N HIS A 2 -15.57 6.60 -5.76
CA HIS A 2 -16.08 5.40 -5.11
C HIS A 2 -16.99 5.89 -3.98
N ASP A 3 -18.31 5.72 -4.17
CA ASP A 3 -19.26 5.95 -3.10
C ASP A 3 -19.05 4.84 -2.06
N SER A 4 -18.26 5.15 -1.04
CA SER A 4 -18.24 4.30 0.16
C SER A 4 -19.64 4.24 0.72
N PRO A 5 -20.15 3.07 1.11
CA PRO A 5 -21.48 2.98 1.69
C PRO A 5 -21.55 3.91 2.91
N PRO A 6 -22.68 4.59 3.12
CA PRO A 6 -22.83 5.44 4.28
C PRO A 6 -22.65 4.63 5.58
N VAL A 7 -22.13 5.27 6.60
CA VAL A 7 -22.06 4.66 7.94
C VAL A 7 -23.47 4.27 8.39
N ALA A 8 -23.64 3.05 8.86
CA ALA A 8 -24.95 2.55 9.27
C ALA A 8 -25.59 3.46 10.34
N GLN A 9 -26.91 3.69 10.23
CA GLN A 9 -27.62 4.66 11.04
C GLN A 9 -27.52 4.38 12.55
N ASP A 10 -27.55 3.12 12.96
CA ASP A 10 -27.37 2.72 14.36
C ASP A 10 -25.98 3.08 14.90
N ILE A 11 -24.92 2.98 14.06
CA ILE A 11 -23.58 3.43 14.42
C ILE A 11 -23.54 4.93 14.61
N VAL A 12 -24.17 5.68 13.70
CA VAL A 12 -24.25 7.15 13.80
C VAL A 12 -24.94 7.58 15.09
N GLU A 13 -26.04 6.93 15.46
CA GLU A 13 -26.78 7.22 16.71
C GLU A 13 -25.95 6.91 17.96
N ARG A 14 -25.23 5.78 17.95
CA ARG A 14 -24.33 5.41 19.06
C ARG A 14 -23.15 6.37 19.23
N LEU A 15 -22.60 6.88 18.13
CA LEU A 15 -21.54 7.89 18.13
C LEU A 15 -22.05 9.22 18.68
N LYS A 16 -23.21 9.69 18.20
CA LYS A 16 -23.88 10.91 18.71
C LYS A 16 -24.17 10.84 20.20
N ALA A 17 -24.72 9.70 20.69
CA ALA A 17 -25.02 9.50 22.09
C ALA A 17 -23.78 9.57 23.00
N ARG A 18 -22.57 9.41 22.43
CA ARG A 18 -21.28 9.45 23.15
C ARG A 18 -20.46 10.70 22.85
N ASN A 19 -21.00 11.66 22.10
CA ASN A 19 -20.28 12.85 21.62
C ASN A 19 -18.99 12.50 20.86
N ILE A 20 -19.00 11.43 20.04
CA ILE A 20 -17.88 10.99 19.23
C ILE A 20 -18.02 11.54 17.82
N SER A 21 -17.05 12.31 17.36
CA SER A 21 -16.92 12.73 15.96
C SER A 21 -16.11 11.74 15.15
N VAL A 22 -16.49 11.54 13.88
CA VAL A 22 -15.75 10.69 12.94
C VAL A 22 -15.21 11.55 11.81
N PHE A 23 -13.92 11.42 11.54
CA PHE A 23 -13.24 12.05 10.42
C PHE A 23 -12.69 10.97 9.51
N ASN A 24 -12.91 11.11 8.21
CA ASN A 24 -12.32 10.23 7.19
C ASN A 24 -11.31 11.02 6.36
N TYR A 25 -10.06 10.60 6.42
CA TYR A 25 -8.98 11.11 5.58
C TYR A 25 -8.47 9.97 4.69
N HIS A 26 -8.72 10.05 3.39
CA HIS A 26 -8.31 9.06 2.40
C HIS A 26 -7.23 9.65 1.46
N ILE A 27 -7.60 10.09 0.26
CA ILE A 27 -6.66 10.63 -0.75
C ILE A 27 -5.68 11.70 -0.20
N PRO A 28 -6.10 12.64 0.67
CA PRO A 28 -5.13 13.60 1.22
C PRO A 28 -4.03 12.96 2.07
N LEU A 29 -4.31 11.85 2.75
CA LEU A 29 -3.32 11.11 3.53
C LEU A 29 -2.42 10.25 2.63
N ASP A 30 -2.94 9.77 1.50
CA ASP A 30 -2.18 8.95 0.55
C ASP A 30 -1.08 9.74 -0.17
N ARG A 31 -1.24 11.06 -0.29
CA ARG A 31 -0.21 11.93 -0.85
C ARG A 31 1.12 11.68 -0.15
N VAL A 32 2.18 11.48 -0.93
CA VAL A 32 3.53 11.27 -0.39
C VAL A 32 3.89 12.37 0.60
N SER A 33 4.12 11.97 1.83
CA SER A 33 4.39 12.82 2.99
C SER A 33 5.02 11.97 4.10
N PRO A 34 5.53 12.55 5.19
CA PRO A 34 6.02 11.78 6.34
C PRO A 34 4.98 10.85 6.97
N TRP A 35 3.70 11.12 6.76
CA TRP A 35 2.59 10.34 7.34
C TRP A 35 1.88 9.42 6.34
N SER A 36 2.24 9.47 5.06
CA SER A 36 1.56 8.66 4.04
C SER A 36 1.79 7.16 4.21
N PRO A 37 0.83 6.32 3.76
CA PRO A 37 0.98 4.87 3.76
C PRO A 37 2.25 4.39 3.07
N GLY A 38 2.55 4.89 1.87
CA GLY A 38 3.74 4.51 1.11
C GLY A 38 5.04 4.82 1.84
N THR A 39 5.18 6.02 2.42
CA THR A 39 6.39 6.42 3.16
C THR A 39 6.60 5.56 4.41
N ASN A 40 5.54 5.29 5.15
CA ASN A 40 5.65 4.50 6.39
C ASN A 40 5.83 3.00 6.11
N LEU A 41 5.26 2.49 5.03
CA LEU A 41 5.55 1.14 4.54
C LEU A 41 7.01 1.00 4.10
N ALA A 42 7.54 1.95 3.33
CA ALA A 42 8.96 1.97 2.93
C ALA A 42 9.89 1.96 4.15
N LYS A 43 9.61 2.81 5.15
CA LYS A 43 10.33 2.87 6.42
C LYS A 43 10.30 1.53 7.17
N ALA A 44 9.13 0.90 7.28
CA ALA A 44 8.97 -0.40 7.94
C ALA A 44 9.74 -1.53 7.23
N LEU A 45 9.76 -1.51 5.91
CA LEU A 45 10.50 -2.47 5.07
C LEU A 45 12.02 -2.24 5.09
N GLY A 46 12.48 -1.04 5.45
CA GLY A 46 13.89 -0.67 5.41
C GLY A 46 14.38 -0.37 4.00
N VAL A 47 13.50 0.17 3.13
CA VAL A 47 13.83 0.59 1.76
C VAL A 47 13.87 2.12 1.68
N THR A 48 14.66 2.65 0.73
CA THR A 48 14.91 4.09 0.61
C THR A 48 14.20 4.66 -0.61
N PRO A 49 13.16 5.48 -0.45
CA PRO A 49 12.49 6.16 -1.56
C PRO A 49 13.44 7.13 -2.29
N TYR A 50 13.34 7.19 -3.63
CA TYR A 50 14.08 8.15 -4.45
C TYR A 50 13.22 8.90 -5.47
N GLU A 51 12.01 8.38 -5.77
CA GLU A 51 11.09 9.00 -6.73
C GLU A 51 9.64 8.70 -6.36
N GLU A 52 8.76 9.66 -6.59
CA GLU A 52 7.31 9.47 -6.48
C GLU A 52 6.73 9.02 -7.83
N PHE A 53 5.82 8.07 -7.82
CA PHE A 53 5.10 7.63 -9.01
C PHE A 53 3.62 7.41 -8.71
N TYR A 54 2.85 6.95 -9.69
CA TYR A 54 1.43 6.68 -9.58
C TYR A 54 0.61 7.91 -9.17
N GLU A 55 0.16 8.66 -10.17
CA GLU A 55 -0.71 9.79 -9.94
C GLU A 55 -2.18 9.41 -10.06
N GLN A 56 -2.97 9.76 -9.06
CA GLN A 56 -4.44 9.66 -9.08
C GLN A 56 -5.04 10.91 -8.45
N ASN A 57 -6.03 11.52 -9.13
CA ASN A 57 -6.69 12.74 -8.65
C ASN A 57 -5.70 13.88 -8.31
N LEU A 58 -4.67 14.08 -9.12
CA LEU A 58 -3.60 15.06 -8.93
C LEU A 58 -2.73 14.82 -7.68
N VAL A 59 -2.76 13.60 -7.13
CA VAL A 59 -1.98 13.20 -5.96
C VAL A 59 -1.06 12.03 -6.35
N ARG A 60 0.21 12.14 -6.02
CA ARG A 60 1.18 11.04 -6.14
C ARG A 60 1.19 10.24 -4.85
N MET A 61 1.04 8.91 -4.98
CA MET A 61 0.83 7.99 -3.85
C MET A 61 1.84 6.86 -3.78
N GLY A 62 2.44 6.49 -4.91
CA GLY A 62 3.43 5.41 -4.99
C GLY A 62 4.87 5.91 -4.85
N LEU A 63 5.76 5.02 -4.48
CA LEU A 63 7.18 5.27 -4.29
C LEU A 63 8.03 4.27 -5.07
N LEU A 64 9.04 4.78 -5.78
CA LEU A 64 10.15 4.00 -6.28
C LEU A 64 11.25 4.02 -5.21
N CYS A 65 11.77 2.85 -4.86
CA CYS A 65 12.70 2.70 -3.76
C CYS A 65 13.92 1.88 -4.15
N HIS A 66 15.08 2.23 -3.55
CA HIS A 66 16.21 1.32 -3.46
C HIS A 66 16.02 0.35 -2.31
N THR A 67 16.40 -0.90 -2.54
CA THR A 67 16.38 -1.97 -1.52
C THR A 67 17.75 -2.63 -1.42
N PRO A 68 18.15 -3.11 -0.21
CA PRO A 68 19.39 -3.87 -0.05
C PRO A 68 19.28 -5.30 -0.59
N PHE A 69 18.09 -5.75 -0.97
CA PHE A 69 17.85 -7.09 -1.51
C PHE A 69 18.13 -7.13 -3.01
N THR A 70 18.59 -8.27 -3.49
CA THR A 70 18.94 -8.49 -4.91
C THR A 70 17.92 -9.37 -5.63
N THR A 71 17.06 -10.08 -4.89
CA THR A 71 16.07 -11.00 -5.46
C THR A 71 14.66 -10.74 -4.96
N VAL A 72 13.68 -11.15 -5.78
CA VAL A 72 12.24 -11.16 -5.41
C VAL A 72 12.01 -11.96 -4.14
N THR A 73 12.60 -13.15 -4.05
CA THR A 73 12.45 -14.04 -2.88
C THR A 73 12.93 -13.38 -1.59
N GLN A 74 14.11 -12.74 -1.60
CA GLN A 74 14.63 -12.03 -0.41
C GLN A 74 13.70 -10.87 0.00
N PHE A 75 13.25 -10.07 -0.96
CA PHE A 75 12.33 -8.98 -0.68
C PHE A 75 10.98 -9.47 -0.18
N ALA A 76 10.41 -10.51 -0.80
CA ALA A 76 9.15 -11.12 -0.37
C ALA A 76 9.24 -11.68 1.05
N GLN A 77 10.35 -12.30 1.43
CA GLN A 77 10.59 -12.73 2.80
C GLN A 77 10.55 -11.53 3.77
N ARG A 78 11.23 -10.44 3.43
CA ARG A 78 11.20 -9.22 4.23
C ARG A 78 9.78 -8.65 4.38
N VAL A 79 9.00 -8.62 3.29
CA VAL A 79 7.60 -8.19 3.33
C VAL A 79 6.79 -9.06 4.30
N ARG A 80 6.91 -10.39 4.22
CA ARG A 80 6.21 -11.32 5.12
C ARG A 80 6.56 -11.06 6.59
N GLU A 81 7.84 -10.88 6.90
CA GLU A 81 8.30 -10.58 8.26
C GLU A 81 7.70 -9.27 8.81
N VAL A 82 7.71 -8.21 8.00
CA VAL A 82 7.23 -6.88 8.41
C VAL A 82 5.72 -6.82 8.54
N LEU A 83 4.98 -7.46 7.63
CA LEU A 83 3.52 -7.46 7.67
C LEU A 83 2.97 -8.42 8.74
N GLY A 84 3.72 -9.48 9.08
CA GLY A 84 3.40 -10.45 10.12
C GLY A 84 2.36 -11.50 9.71
N HIS A 85 2.19 -11.72 8.40
CA HIS A 85 1.29 -12.74 7.84
C HIS A 85 1.75 -13.21 6.47
N GLU A 86 1.09 -14.23 5.92
CA GLU A 86 1.33 -14.71 4.57
C GLU A 86 1.05 -13.62 3.52
N ILE A 87 1.86 -13.60 2.51
CA ILE A 87 1.76 -12.71 1.36
C ILE A 87 1.58 -13.53 0.08
N ARG A 88 1.19 -12.86 -1.00
CA ARG A 88 1.14 -13.53 -2.30
C ARG A 88 2.17 -12.92 -3.25
N VAL A 89 2.89 -13.78 -3.97
CA VAL A 89 3.83 -13.39 -5.04
C VAL A 89 3.34 -13.95 -6.37
N TYR A 90 3.24 -13.10 -7.37
CA TYR A 90 2.91 -13.45 -8.75
C TYR A 90 4.13 -13.13 -9.62
N PRO A 91 4.96 -14.15 -9.96
CA PRO A 91 6.28 -13.96 -10.55
C PRO A 91 6.18 -13.75 -12.08
N TYR A 92 5.85 -12.55 -12.50
CA TYR A 92 5.75 -12.16 -13.91
C TYR A 92 7.05 -11.58 -14.47
N GLY A 93 7.95 -11.11 -13.62
CA GLY A 93 9.28 -10.61 -13.96
C GLY A 93 10.38 -11.59 -13.57
N ASP A 94 11.62 -11.18 -13.83
CA ASP A 94 12.79 -11.93 -13.43
C ASP A 94 12.94 -11.99 -11.91
N GLU A 95 13.55 -13.07 -11.40
CA GLU A 95 13.85 -13.24 -9.98
C GLU A 95 14.87 -12.19 -9.47
N GLN A 96 15.80 -11.77 -10.33
CA GLN A 96 16.76 -10.73 -9.99
C GLN A 96 16.13 -9.35 -10.07
N LEU A 97 16.23 -8.56 -9.01
CA LEU A 97 15.80 -7.18 -8.99
C LEU A 97 16.76 -6.32 -9.82
N ILE A 98 16.22 -5.49 -10.69
CA ILE A 98 17.01 -4.60 -11.54
C ILE A 98 17.61 -3.49 -10.66
N ASP A 99 18.93 -3.47 -10.52
CA ASP A 99 19.71 -2.49 -9.74
C ASP A 99 19.21 -2.32 -8.28
N GLY A 100 18.65 -3.36 -7.68
CA GLY A 100 18.09 -3.28 -6.34
C GLY A 100 16.96 -2.25 -6.21
N ARG A 101 16.13 -2.11 -7.26
CA ARG A 101 15.01 -1.16 -7.30
C ARG A 101 13.67 -1.86 -7.28
N ILE A 102 12.74 -1.27 -6.57
CA ILE A 102 11.35 -1.75 -6.44
C ILE A 102 10.38 -0.57 -6.50
N ALA A 103 9.12 -0.87 -6.78
CA ALA A 103 8.02 0.05 -6.56
C ALA A 103 7.12 -0.44 -5.42
N LEU A 104 6.54 0.49 -4.67
CA LEU A 104 5.54 0.17 -3.66
C LEU A 104 4.44 1.22 -3.58
N MET A 105 3.23 0.75 -3.20
CA MET A 105 2.08 1.59 -2.87
C MET A 105 1.20 0.85 -1.87
N GLY A 106 0.76 1.50 -0.81
CA GLY A 106 -0.24 0.95 0.11
C GLY A 106 -1.61 0.83 -0.55
N GLY A 107 -2.47 -0.04 -0.02
CA GLY A 107 -3.84 -0.19 -0.48
C GLY A 107 -4.01 -0.85 -1.84
N GLY A 108 -4.81 -0.27 -2.72
CA GLY A 108 -5.14 -0.83 -4.04
C GLY A 108 -4.76 0.06 -5.21
N ALA A 109 -3.81 -0.36 -6.03
CA ALA A 109 -3.40 0.32 -7.26
C ALA A 109 -4.28 -0.12 -8.44
N SER A 110 -5.26 0.68 -8.86
CA SER A 110 -6.25 0.27 -9.86
C SER A 110 -5.91 0.62 -11.32
N ASN A 111 -4.79 1.32 -11.57
CA ASN A 111 -4.39 1.77 -12.90
C ASN A 111 -3.39 0.80 -13.56
N PRO A 112 -3.77 0.03 -14.60
CA PRO A 112 -2.87 -0.92 -15.25
C PRO A 112 -1.75 -0.27 -16.06
N ASN A 113 -1.83 1.02 -16.40
CA ASN A 113 -0.81 1.70 -17.19
C ASN A 113 0.52 1.90 -16.43
N ILE A 114 0.49 1.77 -15.09
CA ILE A 114 1.72 1.89 -14.30
C ILE A 114 2.78 0.85 -14.64
N TYR A 115 2.38 -0.34 -15.11
CA TYR A 115 3.34 -1.42 -15.35
C TYR A 115 4.26 -1.13 -16.55
N ALA A 116 3.74 -0.45 -17.59
CA ALA A 116 4.58 0.08 -18.66
C ALA A 116 5.58 1.12 -18.14
N GLU A 117 5.11 2.08 -17.34
CA GLU A 117 5.97 3.09 -16.69
C GLU A 117 7.05 2.45 -15.81
N LEU A 118 6.68 1.48 -14.99
CA LEU A 118 7.63 0.75 -14.13
C LEU A 118 8.69 0.05 -14.96
N ARG A 119 8.29 -0.60 -16.05
CA ARG A 119 9.25 -1.28 -16.95
C ARG A 119 10.21 -0.30 -17.62
N GLU A 120 9.72 0.83 -18.11
CA GLU A 120 10.54 1.91 -18.69
C GLU A 120 11.56 2.46 -17.70
N LYS A 121 11.18 2.55 -16.43
CA LYS A 121 12.06 2.96 -15.31
C LYS A 121 12.99 1.85 -14.82
N GLY A 122 12.97 0.66 -15.44
CA GLY A 122 13.78 -0.49 -15.03
C GLY A 122 13.36 -1.07 -13.68
N ILE A 123 12.07 -1.13 -13.40
CA ILE A 123 11.49 -1.75 -12.20
C ILE A 123 10.76 -3.03 -12.62
N ASN A 124 11.11 -4.15 -12.00
CA ASN A 124 10.49 -5.45 -12.27
C ASN A 124 9.76 -6.07 -11.07
N LEU A 125 9.55 -5.27 -10.00
CA LEU A 125 8.77 -5.68 -8.84
C LEU A 125 7.90 -4.52 -8.32
N PHE A 126 6.62 -4.82 -8.06
CA PHE A 126 5.67 -3.89 -7.46
C PHE A 126 4.98 -4.53 -6.25
N LEU A 127 5.13 -3.90 -5.07
CA LEU A 127 4.41 -4.25 -3.84
C LEU A 127 3.16 -3.38 -3.71
N THR A 128 2.00 -4.02 -3.53
CA THR A 128 0.72 -3.34 -3.24
C THR A 128 -0.15 -4.19 -2.31
N GLY A 129 -1.26 -3.66 -1.84
CA GLY A 129 -2.14 -4.38 -0.91
C GLY A 129 -3.00 -5.44 -1.59
N ILE A 130 -3.88 -5.02 -2.50
CA ILE A 130 -4.89 -5.89 -3.10
C ILE A 130 -4.37 -6.50 -4.40
N THR A 131 -4.25 -7.84 -4.43
CA THR A 131 -3.74 -8.56 -5.60
C THR A 131 -4.58 -9.76 -6.02
N TRP A 132 -5.74 -10.00 -5.41
CA TRP A 132 -6.61 -11.12 -5.77
C TRP A 132 -7.18 -10.99 -7.18
N PRO A 133 -6.84 -11.92 -8.12
CA PRO A 133 -7.11 -11.75 -9.56
C PRO A 133 -8.58 -11.84 -9.96
N GLU A 134 -9.48 -12.34 -9.09
CA GLU A 134 -10.92 -12.41 -9.39
C GLU A 134 -11.61 -11.03 -9.29
N ILE A 135 -10.95 -10.03 -8.72
CA ILE A 135 -11.45 -8.65 -8.73
C ILE A 135 -11.21 -8.06 -10.13
N PRO A 136 -12.24 -7.55 -10.85
CA PRO A 136 -12.11 -7.19 -12.27
C PRO A 136 -11.02 -6.15 -12.59
N TRP A 137 -10.79 -5.17 -11.72
CA TRP A 137 -9.71 -4.20 -11.94
C TRP A 137 -8.34 -4.80 -11.61
N VAL A 138 -8.25 -5.74 -10.65
CA VAL A 138 -7.00 -6.46 -10.32
C VAL A 138 -6.63 -7.40 -11.47
N ALA A 139 -7.60 -8.08 -12.09
CA ALA A 139 -7.34 -8.92 -13.26
C ALA A 139 -6.66 -8.14 -14.41
N ARG A 140 -7.07 -6.88 -14.64
CA ARG A 140 -6.39 -6.00 -15.62
C ARG A 140 -4.95 -5.69 -15.22
N ASN A 141 -4.70 -5.48 -13.94
CA ASN A 141 -3.35 -5.27 -13.41
C ASN A 141 -2.46 -6.50 -13.61
N HIS A 142 -2.99 -7.71 -13.37
CA HIS A 142 -2.27 -8.96 -13.64
C HIS A 142 -1.89 -9.10 -15.11
N ALA A 143 -2.83 -8.79 -16.02
CA ALA A 143 -2.57 -8.84 -17.46
C ALA A 143 -1.43 -7.88 -17.84
N ALA A 144 -1.49 -6.62 -17.40
CA ALA A 144 -0.45 -5.63 -17.67
C ALA A 144 0.88 -5.97 -16.99
N ALA A 145 0.85 -6.43 -15.73
CA ALA A 145 2.06 -6.87 -15.02
C ALA A 145 2.78 -8.01 -15.76
N LYS A 146 2.01 -8.98 -16.25
CA LYS A 146 2.54 -10.10 -17.05
C LYS A 146 3.10 -9.62 -18.40
N GLU A 147 2.39 -8.74 -19.09
CA GLU A 147 2.84 -8.16 -20.38
C GLU A 147 4.18 -7.43 -20.25
N HIS A 148 4.33 -6.66 -19.16
CA HIS A 148 5.54 -5.85 -18.94
C HIS A 148 6.61 -6.53 -18.07
N GLY A 149 6.41 -7.79 -17.65
CA GLY A 149 7.39 -8.53 -16.85
C GLY A 149 7.64 -7.91 -15.47
N VAL A 150 6.58 -7.46 -14.79
CA VAL A 150 6.66 -6.89 -13.43
C VAL A 150 6.04 -7.86 -12.44
N THR A 151 6.84 -8.40 -11.54
CA THR A 151 6.37 -9.26 -10.45
C THR A 151 5.48 -8.48 -9.48
N LEU A 152 4.31 -9.04 -9.14
CA LEU A 152 3.42 -8.47 -8.12
C LEU A 152 3.66 -9.14 -6.77
N VAL A 153 3.72 -8.32 -5.72
CA VAL A 153 3.71 -8.77 -4.32
C VAL A 153 2.50 -8.16 -3.62
N GLY A 154 1.62 -9.02 -3.10
CA GLY A 154 0.40 -8.64 -2.40
C GLY A 154 0.57 -8.73 -0.89
N GLY A 155 0.25 -7.64 -0.16
CA GLY A 155 0.40 -7.54 1.28
C GLY A 155 -0.88 -7.26 2.07
N THR A 156 -2.07 -7.37 1.49
CA THR A 156 -3.39 -6.90 1.94
C THR A 156 -3.51 -5.37 2.06
N HIS A 157 -4.71 -4.84 1.87
CA HIS A 157 -4.98 -3.40 1.97
C HIS A 157 -4.55 -2.86 3.33
N TYR A 158 -5.15 -3.40 4.38
CA TYR A 158 -4.86 -2.99 5.76
C TYR A 158 -3.37 -3.06 6.10
N SER A 159 -2.70 -4.16 5.81
CA SER A 159 -1.32 -4.37 6.27
C SER A 159 -0.31 -3.48 5.57
N THR A 160 -0.59 -3.06 4.34
CA THR A 160 0.27 -2.12 3.61
C THR A 160 0.05 -0.65 4.00
N GLU A 161 -1.07 -0.35 4.70
CA GLU A 161 -1.39 1.01 5.15
C GLU A 161 -1.28 1.23 6.66
N LYS A 162 -1.33 0.16 7.48
CA LYS A 162 -1.38 0.26 8.96
C LYS A 162 -0.26 1.11 9.59
N PHE A 163 0.89 1.22 8.95
CA PHE A 163 2.03 1.98 9.47
C PHE A 163 1.79 3.49 9.48
N SER A 164 0.94 3.99 8.59
CA SER A 164 0.56 5.40 8.52
C SER A 164 -0.26 5.83 9.76
N PRO A 165 -1.40 5.21 10.13
CA PRO A 165 -2.11 5.58 11.34
C PRO A 165 -1.29 5.32 12.63
N MET A 166 -0.39 4.34 12.64
CA MET A 166 0.53 4.14 13.77
C MET A 166 1.51 5.32 13.92
N GLU A 167 1.98 5.92 12.83
CA GLU A 167 2.82 7.12 12.88
C GLU A 167 2.00 8.37 13.24
N MET A 168 0.71 8.43 12.81
CA MET A 168 -0.21 9.51 13.21
C MET A 168 -0.48 9.54 14.72
N VAL A 169 -0.48 8.39 15.40
CA VAL A 169 -0.57 8.37 16.87
C VAL A 169 0.56 9.19 17.48
N LYS A 170 1.80 8.98 17.05
CA LYS A 170 2.96 9.74 17.56
C LYS A 170 2.85 11.23 17.27
N PHE A 171 2.30 11.59 16.13
CA PHE A 171 2.04 12.99 15.78
C PHE A 171 1.06 13.64 16.77
N PHE A 172 -0.08 13.00 17.04
CA PHE A 172 -1.07 13.52 17.98
C PHE A 172 -0.55 13.55 19.42
N GLU A 173 0.17 12.52 19.86
CA GLU A 173 0.84 12.51 21.17
C GLU A 173 1.85 13.64 21.31
N GLY A 174 2.58 13.95 20.24
CA GLY A 174 3.49 15.11 20.19
C GLY A 174 2.80 16.47 20.33
N LEU A 175 1.50 16.54 20.03
CA LEU A 175 0.63 17.69 20.28
C LEU A 175 -0.01 17.69 21.70
N GLY A 176 0.31 16.71 22.54
CA GLY A 176 -0.28 16.55 23.88
C GLY A 176 -1.69 15.95 23.86
N LEU A 177 -2.12 15.33 22.75
CA LEU A 177 -3.43 14.68 22.62
C LEU A 177 -3.30 13.18 22.89
N ALA A 178 -4.20 12.62 23.68
CA ALA A 178 -4.32 11.19 23.86
C ALA A 178 -4.82 10.56 22.55
N CYS A 179 -4.08 9.59 22.02
CA CYS A 179 -4.40 8.92 20.77
C CYS A 179 -4.07 7.42 20.86
N GLU A 180 -4.86 6.59 20.20
CA GLU A 180 -4.65 5.15 20.14
C GLU A 180 -4.88 4.63 18.72
N PHE A 181 -4.03 3.71 18.28
CA PHE A 181 -4.22 2.95 17.05
C PHE A 181 -5.08 1.72 17.36
N ILE A 182 -6.19 1.58 16.64
CA ILE A 182 -7.06 0.39 16.76
C ILE A 182 -6.70 -0.57 15.62
N PRO A 183 -6.07 -1.73 15.91
CA PRO A 183 -5.66 -2.67 14.87
C PRO A 183 -6.85 -3.44 14.30
N GLU A 184 -6.74 -3.82 13.03
CA GLU A 184 -7.64 -4.74 12.34
C GLU A 184 -6.96 -6.08 12.03
N THR A 185 -7.77 -7.10 11.70
CA THR A 185 -7.27 -8.37 11.19
C THR A 185 -7.09 -8.28 9.67
N PRO A 186 -5.91 -8.64 9.14
CA PRO A 186 -5.66 -8.64 7.70
C PRO A 186 -6.65 -9.54 6.94
N ARG A 187 -7.18 -9.06 5.82
CA ARG A 187 -8.06 -9.82 4.94
C ARG A 187 -7.24 -10.59 3.91
N LEU A 188 -6.82 -11.82 4.25
CA LEU A 188 -5.98 -12.64 3.36
C LEU A 188 -6.66 -12.98 2.03
N GLN A 189 -7.97 -12.82 1.90
CA GLN A 189 -8.73 -12.96 0.65
C GLN A 189 -8.41 -11.87 -0.38
N GLU A 190 -7.67 -10.83 -0.02
CA GLU A 190 -7.20 -9.77 -0.92
C GLU A 190 -5.90 -10.13 -1.68
N LEU A 191 -5.30 -11.28 -1.34
CA LEU A 191 -4.01 -11.72 -1.86
C LEU A 191 -4.11 -12.54 -3.15
#